data_e579244ce7986820b12cd438e558867f
#
_entry.id   e579244ce7986820b12cd438e558867f
#
_cell.length_a   1.000
_cell.length_b   1.000
_cell.length_c   1.000
_cell.angle_alpha   90.00
_cell.angle_beta   90.00
_cell.angle_gamma   90.00
#
_symmetry.space_group_name_H-M   'P 1'
#
loop_
_entity.id
_entity.type
_entity.pdbx_description
1 polymer ?
#
loop_
_entity_poly.entity_id
_entity_poly.type
_entity_poly.pdbx_seq_one_letter_code
_entity_poly.pdbx_strand_id
1 'polypeptide(L)'
;MQVICDDRGFVQSFAFVGNLVDGIKVADPDKLELFTQQFYAFRIEDGKLVYDAAEYETHKTEEQKEEYRRRRETECFSVINRGQLWYEGVSLSQLLELRAWYKAWLNVTETMVVPDKPTWLT
;
A
#
# COMPACT_ATOMS: atom_id res chain seq x y z
N MET A 1 20.73 -2.77 20.77
CA MET A 1 19.49 -2.03 20.51
C MET A 1 18.28 -2.72 21.13
N GLN A 2 17.15 -2.04 21.19
CA GLN A 2 15.88 -2.63 21.63
C GLN A 2 14.83 -2.49 20.55
N VAL A 3 13.95 -3.48 20.46
CA VAL A 3 12.84 -3.49 19.52
C VAL A 3 11.54 -3.87 20.22
N ILE A 4 10.42 -3.38 19.68
CA ILE A 4 9.08 -3.84 20.03
C ILE A 4 8.54 -4.56 18.80
N CYS A 5 8.01 -5.78 19.00
CA CYS A 5 7.49 -6.62 17.92
C CYS A 5 5.97 -6.71 17.97
N ASP A 6 5.38 -7.02 16.83
CA ASP A 6 3.96 -7.33 16.72
C ASP A 6 3.67 -8.79 17.14
N ASP A 7 2.43 -9.23 17.03
CA ASP A 7 1.99 -10.57 17.41
C ASP A 7 2.67 -11.67 16.59
N ARG A 8 3.19 -11.35 15.42
CA ARG A 8 3.88 -12.27 14.51
C ARG A 8 5.40 -12.29 14.73
N GLY A 9 5.93 -11.43 15.62
CA GLY A 9 7.34 -11.31 15.88
C GLY A 9 8.10 -10.34 14.98
N PHE A 10 7.40 -9.58 14.14
CA PHE A 10 8.03 -8.55 13.30
C PHE A 10 8.19 -7.23 14.06
N VAL A 11 9.23 -6.49 13.74
CA VAL A 11 9.56 -5.23 14.42
C VAL A 11 8.54 -4.14 14.09
N GLN A 12 7.93 -3.56 15.12
CA GLN A 12 7.04 -2.40 15.01
C GLN A 12 7.76 -1.09 15.28
N SER A 13 8.66 -1.10 16.26
CA SER A 13 9.46 0.07 16.61
C SER A 13 10.82 -0.36 17.17
N PHE A 14 11.76 0.57 17.17
CA PHE A 14 13.13 0.28 17.63
C PHE A 14 13.78 1.52 18.23
N ALA A 15 14.79 1.31 19.08
CA ALA A 15 15.65 2.34 19.62
C ALA A 15 17.08 1.86 19.68
N PHE A 16 18.02 2.64 19.17
CA PHE A 16 19.44 2.36 19.30
C PHE A 16 19.99 2.79 20.64
N VAL A 17 19.44 3.84 21.20
CA VAL A 17 19.84 4.40 22.50
C VAL A 17 18.60 4.57 23.35
N GLY A 18 18.75 4.29 24.67
CA GLY A 18 17.65 4.38 25.62
C GLY A 18 16.86 3.07 25.72
N ASN A 19 15.80 3.10 26.51
CA ASN A 19 14.96 1.94 26.80
C ASN A 19 13.56 2.16 26.26
N LEU A 20 13.03 1.15 25.57
CA LEU A 20 11.62 1.09 25.18
C LEU A 20 10.86 0.33 26.27
N VAL A 21 9.64 0.78 26.57
CA VAL A 21 8.73 0.02 27.44
C VAL A 21 8.41 -1.30 26.74
N ASP A 22 8.62 -2.42 27.44
CA ASP A 22 8.47 -3.77 26.89
C ASP A 22 9.40 -4.07 25.69
N GLY A 23 10.50 -3.31 25.57
CA GLY A 23 11.48 -3.54 24.52
C GLY A 23 12.29 -4.82 24.73
N ILE A 24 12.60 -5.50 23.62
CA ILE A 24 13.43 -6.70 23.60
C ILE A 24 14.83 -6.30 23.14
N LYS A 25 15.86 -6.70 23.91
CA LYS A 25 17.25 -6.47 23.54
C LYS A 25 17.67 -7.43 22.45
N VAL A 26 18.25 -6.89 21.38
CA VAL A 26 18.81 -7.67 20.27
C VAL A 26 20.15 -7.07 19.85
N ALA A 27 20.97 -7.84 19.16
CA ALA A 27 22.19 -7.34 18.56
C ALA A 27 21.85 -6.32 17.45
N ASP A 28 22.71 -5.34 17.24
CA ASP A 28 22.54 -4.39 16.16
C ASP A 28 22.54 -5.12 14.81
N PRO A 29 21.70 -4.71 13.86
CA PRO A 29 21.63 -5.37 12.56
C PRO A 29 22.91 -5.15 11.74
N ASP A 30 23.31 -6.16 10.97
CA ASP A 30 24.50 -6.09 10.12
C ASP A 30 24.35 -5.02 9.02
N LYS A 31 23.15 -4.88 8.48
CA LYS A 31 22.81 -3.88 7.46
C LYS A 31 21.89 -2.82 8.08
N LEU A 32 22.51 -1.86 8.74
CA LEU A 32 21.80 -0.82 9.48
C LEU A 32 20.86 -0.01 8.59
N GLU A 33 21.31 0.38 7.41
CA GLU A 33 20.51 1.19 6.49
C GLU A 33 19.27 0.43 6.01
N LEU A 34 19.43 -0.84 5.65
CA LEU A 34 18.31 -1.69 5.26
C LEU A 34 17.30 -1.82 6.40
N PHE A 35 17.80 -2.04 7.63
CA PHE A 35 16.94 -2.15 8.80
C PHE A 35 16.15 -0.86 9.06
N THR A 36 16.79 0.31 9.03
CA THR A 36 16.10 1.58 9.28
C THR A 36 15.03 1.88 8.24
N GLN A 37 15.22 1.47 7.01
CA GLN A 37 14.27 1.67 5.92
C GLN A 37 13.15 0.62 5.91
N GLN A 38 13.45 -0.63 6.28
CA GLN A 38 12.55 -1.77 6.15
C GLN A 38 12.42 -2.57 7.46
N PHE A 39 12.41 -1.89 8.60
CA PHE A 39 12.36 -2.56 9.91
C PHE A 39 11.17 -3.51 10.07
N TYR A 40 10.02 -3.20 9.46
CA TYR A 40 8.81 -4.01 9.49
C TYR A 40 8.97 -5.38 8.82
N ALA A 41 10.00 -5.56 8.00
CA ALA A 41 10.33 -6.84 7.35
C ALA A 41 11.35 -7.66 8.14
N PHE A 42 11.78 -7.18 9.30
CA PHE A 42 12.68 -7.90 10.20
C PHE A 42 11.90 -8.57 11.32
N ARG A 43 12.25 -9.79 11.63
CA ARG A 43 11.70 -10.54 12.76
C ARG A 43 12.81 -11.04 13.67
N ILE A 44 12.47 -11.37 14.91
CA ILE A 44 13.42 -11.94 15.85
C ILE A 44 13.40 -13.46 15.70
N GLU A 45 14.60 -14.04 15.53
CA GLU A 45 14.82 -15.47 15.51
C GLU A 45 16.08 -15.75 16.31
N ASP A 46 15.97 -16.56 17.37
CA ASP A 46 17.08 -16.89 18.28
C ASP A 46 17.80 -15.66 18.84
N GLY A 47 17.05 -14.61 19.17
CA GLY A 47 17.58 -13.37 19.73
C GLY A 47 18.26 -12.45 18.72
N LYS A 48 18.17 -12.76 17.44
CA LYS A 48 18.75 -11.98 16.35
C LYS A 48 17.69 -11.48 15.38
N LEU A 49 17.96 -10.35 14.74
CA LEU A 49 17.13 -9.80 13.69
C LEU A 49 17.39 -10.53 12.36
N VAL A 50 16.33 -11.04 11.76
CA VAL A 50 16.38 -11.76 10.48
C VAL A 50 15.48 -11.04 9.48
N TYR A 51 16.03 -10.71 8.31
CA TYR A 51 15.28 -10.08 7.23
C TYR A 51 14.39 -11.10 6.51
N ASP A 52 13.11 -10.75 6.32
CA ASP A 52 12.15 -11.57 5.60
C ASP A 52 11.74 -10.84 4.32
N ALA A 53 12.31 -11.26 3.19
CA ALA A 53 12.05 -10.66 1.89
C ALA A 53 10.58 -10.82 1.47
N ALA A 54 9.94 -11.93 1.83
CA ALA A 54 8.52 -12.15 1.51
C ALA A 54 7.63 -11.14 2.25
N GLU A 55 7.94 -10.83 3.49
CA GLU A 55 7.21 -9.82 4.26
C GLU A 55 7.40 -8.43 3.65
N TYR A 56 8.60 -8.08 3.22
CA TYR A 56 8.87 -6.84 2.50
C TYR A 56 8.00 -6.73 1.23
N GLU A 57 7.95 -7.77 0.42
CA GLU A 57 7.13 -7.79 -0.81
C GLU A 57 5.64 -7.67 -0.51
N THR A 58 5.17 -8.29 0.57
CA THR A 58 3.77 -8.15 1.02
C THR A 58 3.45 -6.71 1.38
N HIS A 59 4.29 -6.04 2.15
CA HIS A 59 4.10 -4.63 2.50
C HIS A 59 4.14 -3.73 1.28
N LYS A 60 5.07 -3.95 0.37
CA LYS A 60 5.20 -3.20 -0.87
C LYS A 60 3.94 -3.33 -1.73
N THR A 61 3.39 -4.54 -1.84
CA THR A 61 2.16 -4.80 -2.57
C THR A 61 0.98 -4.09 -1.92
N GLU A 62 0.85 -4.14 -0.59
CA GLU A 62 -0.22 -3.46 0.14
C GLU A 62 -0.13 -1.93 0.01
N GLU A 63 1.07 -1.36 0.07
CA GLU A 63 1.28 0.07 -0.16
C GLU A 63 0.85 0.46 -1.58
N GLN A 64 1.17 -0.35 -2.59
CA GLN A 64 0.77 -0.11 -3.97
C GLN A 64 -0.76 -0.17 -4.12
N LYS A 65 -1.42 -1.13 -3.47
CA LYS A 65 -2.88 -1.22 -3.45
C LYS A 65 -3.52 0.02 -2.80
N GLU A 66 -2.95 0.50 -1.69
CA GLU A 66 -3.43 1.73 -1.04
C GLU A 66 -3.28 2.95 -1.96
N GLU A 67 -2.16 3.06 -2.68
CA GLU A 67 -1.96 4.12 -3.66
C GLU A 67 -3.02 4.06 -4.77
N TYR A 68 -3.31 2.88 -5.28
CA TYR A 68 -4.35 2.69 -6.29
C TYR A 68 -5.75 3.03 -5.76
N ARG A 69 -6.05 2.70 -4.50
CA ARG A 69 -7.32 3.09 -3.86
C ARG A 69 -7.46 4.61 -3.76
N ARG A 70 -6.39 5.32 -3.37
CA ARG A 70 -6.39 6.79 -3.33
C ARG A 70 -6.59 7.39 -4.73
N ARG A 71 -5.88 6.87 -5.71
CA ARG A 71 -6.02 7.32 -7.10
C ARG A 71 -7.42 7.06 -7.64
N ARG A 72 -8.00 5.91 -7.32
CA ARG A 72 -9.37 5.56 -7.71
C ARG A 72 -10.37 6.58 -7.18
N GLU A 73 -10.22 6.99 -5.93
CA GLU A 73 -11.09 7.99 -5.32
C GLU A 73 -11.03 9.33 -6.04
N THR A 74 -9.84 9.80 -6.38
CA THR A 74 -9.64 11.11 -7.01
C THR A 74 -9.81 11.09 -8.52
N GLU A 75 -9.39 10.03 -9.20
CA GLU A 75 -9.39 9.95 -10.67
C GLU A 75 -10.63 9.31 -11.25
N CYS A 76 -11.23 8.36 -10.54
CA CYS A 76 -12.41 7.62 -11.01
C CYS A 76 -13.70 8.09 -10.36
N PHE A 77 -13.80 7.98 -9.05
CA PHE A 77 -15.06 8.25 -8.35
C PHE A 77 -15.50 9.71 -8.47
N SER A 78 -14.57 10.64 -8.54
CA SER A 78 -14.89 12.05 -8.78
C SER A 78 -15.57 12.27 -10.14
N VAL A 79 -15.25 11.45 -11.12
CA VAL A 79 -15.90 11.48 -12.44
C VAL A 79 -17.27 10.81 -12.37
N ILE A 80 -17.34 9.61 -11.81
CA ILE A 80 -18.59 8.83 -11.73
C ILE A 80 -19.66 9.58 -10.94
N ASN A 81 -19.28 10.34 -9.93
CA ASN A 81 -20.19 11.08 -9.05
C ASN A 81 -20.49 12.51 -9.51
N ARG A 82 -20.26 12.83 -10.77
CA ARG A 82 -20.50 14.20 -11.30
C ARG A 82 -21.96 14.65 -11.30
N GLY A 83 -22.90 13.72 -11.21
CA GLY A 83 -24.31 14.02 -11.09
C GLY A 83 -25.08 13.98 -12.41
N GLN A 84 -26.39 14.10 -12.29
CA GLN A 84 -27.33 13.92 -13.41
C GLN A 84 -27.10 14.88 -14.57
N LEU A 85 -26.86 16.15 -14.30
CA LEU A 85 -26.68 17.17 -15.34
C LEU A 85 -25.49 16.86 -16.24
N TRP A 86 -24.40 16.35 -15.68
CA TRP A 86 -23.25 15.93 -16.48
C TRP A 86 -23.60 14.70 -17.32
N TYR A 87 -24.31 13.73 -16.77
CA TYR A 87 -24.69 12.50 -17.47
C TYR A 87 -25.65 12.75 -18.64
N GLU A 88 -26.46 13.79 -18.56
CA GLU A 88 -27.35 14.18 -19.66
C GLU A 88 -26.57 14.51 -20.95
N GLY A 89 -25.31 14.96 -20.82
CA GLY A 89 -24.45 15.24 -21.96
C GLY A 89 -23.63 14.03 -22.44
N VAL A 90 -23.81 12.85 -21.82
CA VAL A 90 -23.05 11.64 -22.15
C VAL A 90 -23.87 10.76 -23.10
N SER A 91 -23.29 10.40 -24.25
CA SER A 91 -23.95 9.49 -25.20
C SER A 91 -23.98 8.05 -24.67
N LEU A 92 -24.80 7.21 -25.29
CA LEU A 92 -24.86 5.80 -24.90
C LEU A 92 -23.51 5.08 -25.05
N SER A 93 -22.81 5.31 -26.16
CA SER A 93 -21.49 4.71 -26.39
C SER A 93 -20.45 5.21 -25.38
N GLN A 94 -20.50 6.49 -25.03
CA GLN A 94 -19.64 7.07 -23.98
C GLN A 94 -19.96 6.46 -22.62
N LEU A 95 -21.23 6.26 -22.31
CA LEU A 95 -21.65 5.62 -21.06
C LEU A 95 -21.15 4.19 -20.95
N LEU A 96 -21.16 3.43 -22.04
CA LEU A 96 -20.63 2.06 -22.07
C LEU A 96 -19.12 2.04 -21.83
N GLU A 97 -18.37 2.96 -22.44
CA GLU A 97 -16.95 3.12 -22.19
C GLU A 97 -16.67 3.49 -20.72
N LEU A 98 -17.48 4.41 -20.19
CA LEU A 98 -17.35 4.85 -18.80
C LEU A 98 -17.58 3.71 -17.82
N ARG A 99 -18.58 2.86 -18.08
CA ARG A 99 -18.83 1.67 -17.25
C ARG A 99 -17.69 0.66 -17.28
N ALA A 100 -17.11 0.42 -18.45
CA ALA A 100 -15.96 -0.47 -18.58
C ALA A 100 -14.75 0.07 -17.83
N TRP A 101 -14.49 1.35 -17.96
CA TRP A 101 -13.41 2.05 -17.24
C TRP A 101 -13.63 2.00 -15.71
N TYR A 102 -14.84 2.25 -15.25
CA TYR A 102 -15.22 2.17 -13.84
C TYR A 102 -14.98 0.76 -13.28
N LYS A 103 -15.43 -0.27 -13.99
CA LYS A 103 -15.21 -1.67 -13.57
C LYS A 103 -13.73 -2.02 -13.50
N ALA A 104 -12.93 -1.54 -14.44
CA ALA A 104 -11.48 -1.76 -14.43
C ALA A 104 -10.85 -1.11 -13.18
N TRP A 105 -11.29 0.09 -12.80
CA TRP A 105 -10.85 0.73 -11.57
C TRP A 105 -11.29 -0.04 -10.32
N LEU A 106 -12.50 -0.59 -10.29
CA LEU A 106 -12.96 -1.40 -9.16
C LEU A 106 -12.08 -2.62 -8.93
N ASN A 107 -11.49 -3.16 -9.98
CA ASN A 107 -10.62 -4.33 -9.92
C ASN A 107 -9.12 -4.00 -9.87
N VAL A 108 -8.74 -2.73 -9.72
CA VAL A 108 -7.35 -2.27 -9.81
C VAL A 108 -6.43 -2.91 -8.77
N THR A 109 -6.95 -3.23 -7.58
CA THR A 109 -6.17 -3.88 -6.53
C THR A 109 -5.94 -5.37 -6.79
N GLU A 110 -6.70 -5.97 -7.68
CA GLU A 110 -6.53 -7.37 -8.13
C GLU A 110 -5.67 -7.44 -9.38
N THR A 111 -5.95 -6.59 -10.37
CA THR A 111 -5.22 -6.57 -11.64
C THR A 111 -3.86 -5.89 -11.51
N MET A 112 -3.73 -4.95 -10.58
CA MET A 112 -2.55 -4.08 -10.42
C MET A 112 -2.24 -3.27 -11.68
N VAL A 113 -3.28 -2.98 -12.48
CA VAL A 113 -3.19 -2.19 -13.70
C VAL A 113 -4.18 -1.04 -13.61
N VAL A 114 -3.66 0.19 -13.74
CA VAL A 114 -4.48 1.40 -13.79
C VAL A 114 -5.08 1.52 -15.19
N PRO A 115 -6.41 1.58 -15.33
CA PRO A 115 -7.02 1.69 -16.63
C PRO A 115 -6.78 3.06 -17.28
N ASP A 116 -6.65 3.05 -18.60
CA ASP A 116 -6.52 4.28 -19.36
C ASP A 116 -7.84 5.05 -19.36
N LYS A 117 -7.75 6.35 -19.15
CA LYS A 117 -8.91 7.23 -19.15
C LYS A 117 -9.50 7.32 -20.57
N PRO A 118 -10.85 7.25 -20.73
CA PRO A 118 -11.46 7.48 -22.03
C PRO A 118 -11.02 8.80 -22.65
N THR A 119 -10.73 8.80 -23.95
CA THR A 119 -10.13 9.96 -24.62
C THR A 119 -11.04 11.19 -24.66
N TRP A 120 -12.37 10.98 -24.64
CA TRP A 120 -13.37 12.05 -24.62
C TRP A 120 -13.58 12.67 -23.23
N LEU A 121 -13.10 12.00 -22.19
CA LEU A 121 -13.33 12.42 -20.82
C LEU A 121 -12.37 13.54 -20.41
N THR A 122 -12.91 14.64 -19.93
CA THR A 122 -12.15 15.81 -19.46
C THR A 122 -12.39 16.10 -17.99
#